data_2bb50acefa76077e8d8dd767c7cdbd1a
#
_entry.id   2bb50acefa76077e8d8dd767c7cdbd1a
#
_cell.length_a   1.000
_cell.length_b   1.000
_cell.length_c   1.000
_cell.angle_alpha   90.00
_cell.angle_beta   90.00
_cell.angle_gamma   90.00
#
_symmetry.space_group_name_H-M   'P 1'
#
loop_
_entity.id
_entity.type
_entity.pdbx_description
1 polymer ?
#
loop_
_entity_poly.entity_id
_entity_poly.type
_entity_poly.pdbx_seq_one_letter_code
_entity_poly.pdbx_strand_id
1 'polypeptide(L)'
;MQGINQTNLHNMKRIITLLFAILPLLGAAQTSSDLSKYMAGAVPVNASGFVYFDKDYKAEGKTRLELFQLLREYTQKHIVEGENRLPQARITEADSATGIIAASMEEYLYFKRKAWTMDRVRFYYQLIFRIDDGKFNVEMRNIRYIYDDMPNQQTYRAE
;
A
#
# COMPACT_ATOMS: atom_id res chain seq x y z
N MET A 1 -16.35 -21.52 63.79
CA MET A 1 -15.81 -20.24 63.26
C MET A 1 -14.30 -20.40 63.17
N GLN A 2 -13.77 -20.66 61.97
CA GLN A 2 -12.30 -20.80 61.79
C GLN A 2 -11.73 -19.43 61.49
N GLY A 3 -10.81 -18.99 62.37
CA GLY A 3 -10.10 -17.74 62.22
C GLY A 3 -9.19 -17.76 60.97
N ILE A 4 -9.37 -16.81 60.12
CA ILE A 4 -8.50 -16.57 58.96
C ILE A 4 -7.10 -16.22 59.51
N ASN A 5 -6.12 -17.07 59.20
CA ASN A 5 -4.78 -17.00 59.72
C ASN A 5 -4.07 -15.70 59.22
N GLN A 6 -3.70 -14.79 60.09
CA GLN A 6 -3.10 -13.46 59.81
C GLN A 6 -1.85 -13.56 58.95
N THR A 7 -1.15 -14.68 59.00
CA THR A 7 0.04 -14.97 58.17
C THR A 7 -0.31 -15.10 56.68
N ASN A 8 -1.48 -15.69 56.35
CA ASN A 8 -1.91 -15.82 54.98
C ASN A 8 -2.33 -14.47 54.33
N LEU A 9 -2.91 -13.59 55.13
CA LEU A 9 -3.30 -12.25 54.69
C LEU A 9 -2.09 -11.37 54.37
N HIS A 10 -0.99 -11.52 55.17
CA HIS A 10 0.24 -10.77 54.98
C HIS A 10 1.00 -11.25 53.72
N ASN A 11 1.05 -12.54 53.48
CA ASN A 11 1.66 -13.14 52.30
C ASN A 11 0.88 -12.79 51.04
N MET A 12 -0.46 -12.78 51.07
CA MET A 12 -1.31 -12.40 49.96
C MET A 12 -1.12 -10.91 49.59
N LYS A 13 -0.99 -10.01 50.55
CA LYS A 13 -0.69 -8.61 50.31
C LYS A 13 0.70 -8.43 49.62
N ARG A 14 1.72 -9.17 50.04
CA ARG A 14 3.06 -9.13 49.43
C ARG A 14 3.05 -9.65 48.00
N ILE A 15 2.29 -10.70 47.68
CA ILE A 15 2.12 -11.25 46.33
C ILE A 15 1.43 -10.25 45.41
N ILE A 16 0.36 -9.61 45.89
CA ILE A 16 -0.39 -8.59 45.14
C ILE A 16 0.51 -7.36 44.86
N THR A 17 1.32 -6.91 45.85
CA THR A 17 2.24 -5.79 45.64
C THR A 17 3.33 -6.14 44.65
N LEU A 18 3.86 -7.36 44.67
CA LEU A 18 4.84 -7.84 43.69
C LEU A 18 4.23 -7.95 42.27
N LEU A 19 2.99 -8.39 42.15
CA LEU A 19 2.30 -8.45 40.87
C LEU A 19 2.09 -7.05 40.26
N PHE A 20 1.76 -6.05 41.09
CA PHE A 20 1.61 -4.66 40.63
C PHE A 20 2.93 -3.98 40.26
N ALA A 21 4.05 -4.40 40.84
CA ALA A 21 5.37 -3.88 40.52
C ALA A 21 5.93 -4.37 39.16
N ILE A 22 5.41 -5.49 38.65
CA ILE A 22 5.84 -6.09 37.37
C ILE A 22 5.00 -5.56 36.18
N LEU A 23 3.79 -5.03 36.40
CA LEU A 23 2.92 -4.50 35.35
C LEU A 23 3.54 -3.36 34.50
N PRO A 24 4.31 -2.40 35.05
CA PRO A 24 4.87 -1.34 34.24
C PRO A 24 6.03 -1.80 33.33
N LEU A 25 6.63 -2.98 33.57
CA LEU A 25 7.72 -3.51 32.73
C LEU A 25 7.21 -4.16 31.42
N LEU A 26 5.93 -4.50 31.32
CA LEU A 26 5.32 -5.07 30.13
C LEU A 26 4.79 -3.99 29.18
N GLY A 27 4.73 -2.73 29.59
CA GLY A 27 4.27 -1.61 28.77
C GLY A 27 5.33 -0.92 27.90
N ALA A 28 6.60 -1.31 27.99
CA ALA A 28 7.70 -0.65 27.28
C ALA A 28 8.07 -1.30 25.93
N ALA A 29 7.30 -2.28 25.46
CA ALA A 29 7.41 -2.77 24.09
C ALA A 29 6.48 -1.97 23.16
N GLN A 30 6.54 -0.64 23.20
CA GLN A 30 6.19 0.14 22.04
C GLN A 30 7.26 -0.17 21.00
N THR A 31 6.96 -1.07 20.07
CA THR A 31 7.68 -1.14 18.80
C THR A 31 7.74 0.29 18.27
N SER A 32 8.93 0.87 18.31
CA SER A 32 9.21 2.08 17.55
C SER A 32 8.87 1.72 16.11
N SER A 33 7.68 2.12 15.66
CA SER A 33 7.32 1.99 14.24
C SER A 33 8.45 2.71 13.51
N ASP A 34 9.12 1.98 12.64
CA ASP A 34 10.20 2.55 11.84
C ASP A 34 9.59 3.68 10.98
N LEU A 35 9.72 4.91 11.46
CA LEU A 35 9.21 6.10 10.81
C LEU A 35 10.09 6.52 9.63
N SER A 36 11.25 5.87 9.42
CA SER A 36 12.17 6.22 8.34
C SER A 36 11.50 6.16 6.97
N LYS A 37 10.56 5.24 6.78
CA LYS A 37 9.76 5.11 5.55
C LYS A 37 8.79 6.28 5.29
N TYR A 38 8.56 7.15 6.27
CA TYR A 38 7.72 8.35 6.13
C TYR A 38 8.52 9.66 6.17
N MET A 39 9.85 9.57 6.28
CA MET A 39 10.72 10.75 6.29
C MET A 39 10.90 11.31 4.88
N ALA A 40 11.28 12.58 4.81
CA ALA A 40 11.62 13.23 3.54
C ALA A 40 12.67 12.41 2.77
N GLY A 41 12.45 12.16 1.49
CA GLY A 41 13.30 11.31 0.66
C GLY A 41 12.99 9.81 0.68
N ALA A 42 12.06 9.34 1.52
CA ALA A 42 11.63 7.94 1.52
C ALA A 42 10.81 7.56 0.28
N VAL A 43 10.17 8.54 -0.35
CA VAL A 43 9.40 8.33 -1.58
C VAL A 43 10.23 8.86 -2.76
N PRO A 44 10.45 8.06 -3.81
CA PRO A 44 11.22 8.49 -4.96
C PRO A 44 10.49 9.58 -5.75
N VAL A 45 11.21 10.62 -6.13
CA VAL A 45 10.73 11.70 -7.00
C VAL A 45 11.61 11.82 -8.23
N ASN A 46 11.00 12.15 -9.36
CA ASN A 46 11.73 12.41 -10.59
C ASN A 46 12.38 13.81 -10.59
N ALA A 47 13.11 14.15 -11.65
CA ALA A 47 13.80 15.45 -11.79
C ALA A 47 12.84 16.67 -11.75
N SER A 48 11.56 16.46 -11.99
CA SER A 48 10.51 17.49 -11.93
C SER A 48 9.79 17.54 -10.57
N GLY A 49 10.24 16.77 -9.57
CA GLY A 49 9.67 16.74 -8.24
C GLY A 49 8.45 15.84 -8.08
N PHE A 50 8.03 15.09 -9.11
CA PHE A 50 6.85 14.23 -9.01
C PHE A 50 7.19 12.84 -8.53
N VAL A 51 6.34 12.29 -7.68
CA VAL A 51 6.43 10.91 -7.19
C VAL A 51 6.28 9.93 -8.35
N TYR A 52 7.16 8.94 -8.38
CA TYR A 52 7.07 7.79 -9.28
C TYR A 52 7.58 6.54 -8.55
N PHE A 53 7.14 5.38 -9.00
CA PHE A 53 7.66 4.10 -8.55
C PHE A 53 8.14 3.34 -9.76
N ASP A 54 9.31 2.73 -9.64
CA ASP A 54 9.98 2.00 -10.71
C ASP A 54 10.58 0.72 -10.15
N LYS A 55 10.39 -0.39 -10.88
CA LYS A 55 10.93 -1.67 -10.43
C LYS A 55 11.20 -2.61 -11.60
N ASP A 56 12.40 -3.18 -11.58
CA ASP A 56 12.83 -4.22 -12.50
C ASP A 56 12.48 -5.62 -11.98
N TYR A 57 12.10 -6.48 -12.89
CA TYR A 57 11.82 -7.89 -12.65
C TYR A 57 12.57 -8.77 -13.64
N LYS A 58 13.11 -9.89 -13.14
CA LYS A 58 13.69 -10.94 -13.97
C LYS A 58 12.65 -12.03 -14.24
N ALA A 59 12.65 -12.53 -15.45
CA ALA A 59 11.77 -13.62 -15.91
C ALA A 59 12.57 -14.55 -16.83
N GLU A 60 13.60 -15.14 -16.28
CA GLU A 60 14.55 -15.99 -17.00
C GLU A 60 13.86 -17.08 -17.82
N GLY A 61 14.34 -17.33 -19.02
CA GLY A 61 13.79 -18.32 -19.94
C GLY A 61 12.52 -17.90 -20.69
N LYS A 62 12.07 -16.66 -20.50
CA LYS A 62 10.92 -16.09 -21.22
C LYS A 62 11.37 -15.14 -22.32
N THR A 63 10.80 -15.28 -23.51
CA THR A 63 10.96 -14.31 -24.58
C THR A 63 10.14 -13.05 -24.33
N ARG A 64 10.52 -11.96 -24.96
CA ARG A 64 9.76 -10.69 -24.92
C ARG A 64 8.29 -10.90 -25.32
N LEU A 65 8.04 -11.70 -26.38
CA LEU A 65 6.68 -11.93 -26.85
C LEU A 65 5.83 -12.70 -25.83
N GLU A 66 6.38 -13.75 -25.21
CA GLU A 66 5.69 -14.50 -24.15
C GLU A 66 5.39 -13.61 -22.94
N LEU A 67 6.36 -12.80 -22.51
CA LEU A 67 6.17 -11.85 -21.40
C LEU A 67 5.14 -10.79 -21.74
N PHE A 68 5.17 -10.28 -22.96
CA PHE A 68 4.20 -9.30 -23.42
C PHE A 68 2.77 -9.84 -23.37
N GLN A 69 2.55 -11.06 -23.85
CA GLN A 69 1.22 -11.70 -23.81
C GLN A 69 0.73 -11.91 -22.37
N LEU A 70 1.61 -12.44 -21.52
CA LEU A 70 1.30 -12.67 -20.11
C LEU A 70 0.98 -11.36 -19.37
N LEU A 71 1.81 -10.35 -19.52
CA LEU A 71 1.64 -9.06 -18.84
C LEU A 71 0.42 -8.30 -19.37
N ARG A 72 0.14 -8.36 -20.67
CA ARG A 72 -1.06 -7.76 -21.24
C ARG A 72 -2.34 -8.41 -20.68
N GLU A 73 -2.38 -9.74 -20.65
CA GLU A 73 -3.52 -10.47 -20.08
C GLU A 73 -3.67 -10.20 -18.58
N TYR A 74 -2.57 -10.23 -17.83
CA TYR A 74 -2.57 -9.89 -16.41
C TYR A 74 -3.05 -8.47 -16.16
N THR A 75 -2.54 -7.50 -16.94
CA THR A 75 -2.94 -6.10 -16.83
C THR A 75 -4.43 -5.93 -17.08
N GLN A 76 -4.97 -6.58 -18.11
CA GLN A 76 -6.40 -6.50 -18.41
C GLN A 76 -7.24 -7.10 -17.29
N LYS A 77 -7.00 -8.35 -16.91
CA LYS A 77 -7.84 -9.11 -15.98
C LYS A 77 -7.70 -8.67 -14.52
N HIS A 78 -6.49 -8.34 -14.06
CA HIS A 78 -6.22 -8.14 -12.64
C HIS A 78 -5.99 -6.68 -12.27
N ILE A 79 -5.59 -5.84 -13.22
CA ILE A 79 -5.33 -4.44 -12.97
C ILE A 79 -6.48 -3.58 -13.48
N VAL A 80 -6.85 -3.69 -14.75
CA VAL A 80 -7.91 -2.87 -15.36
C VAL A 80 -9.31 -3.29 -14.90
N GLU A 81 -9.60 -4.59 -14.87
CA GLU A 81 -10.89 -5.14 -14.45
C GLU A 81 -10.96 -5.48 -12.96
N GLY A 82 -9.98 -5.03 -12.17
CA GLY A 82 -9.91 -5.28 -10.73
C GLY A 82 -11.06 -4.65 -9.93
N GLU A 83 -11.26 -5.12 -8.72
CA GLU A 83 -12.20 -4.55 -7.77
C GLU A 83 -11.88 -3.06 -7.50
N ASN A 84 -12.89 -2.23 -7.32
CA ASN A 84 -12.80 -0.78 -7.09
C ASN A 84 -12.29 0.05 -8.29
N ARG A 85 -12.10 -0.55 -9.46
CA ARG A 85 -11.75 0.17 -10.68
C ARG A 85 -12.93 0.97 -11.20
N LEU A 86 -12.62 2.13 -11.76
CA LEU A 86 -13.61 2.97 -12.43
C LEU A 86 -13.63 2.66 -13.94
N PRO A 87 -14.73 2.93 -14.64
CA PRO A 87 -14.89 2.55 -16.05
C PRO A 87 -13.85 3.14 -17.01
N GLN A 88 -13.15 4.19 -16.60
CA GLN A 88 -12.11 4.85 -17.38
C GLN A 88 -10.76 4.11 -17.34
N ALA A 89 -10.58 3.19 -16.37
CA ALA A 89 -9.39 2.35 -16.33
C ALA A 89 -9.30 1.49 -17.60
N ARG A 90 -8.17 1.58 -18.31
CA ARG A 90 -7.96 0.86 -19.57
C ARG A 90 -6.50 0.76 -19.94
N ILE A 91 -6.16 -0.23 -20.76
CA ILE A 91 -4.91 -0.24 -21.49
C ILE A 91 -4.99 0.84 -22.59
N THR A 92 -4.05 1.75 -22.60
CA THR A 92 -3.94 2.86 -23.56
C THR A 92 -2.98 2.58 -24.71
N GLU A 93 -2.02 1.68 -24.47
CA GLU A 93 -1.03 1.25 -25.47
C GLU A 93 -0.66 -0.22 -25.21
N ALA A 94 -0.52 -1.00 -26.27
CA ALA A 94 -0.02 -2.37 -26.23
C ALA A 94 0.69 -2.68 -27.53
N ASP A 95 2.00 -2.44 -27.57
CA ASP A 95 2.84 -2.66 -28.75
C ASP A 95 3.85 -3.78 -28.47
N SER A 96 3.63 -4.93 -29.10
CA SER A 96 4.51 -6.09 -28.97
C SER A 96 5.86 -5.91 -29.68
N ALA A 97 5.95 -5.02 -30.67
CA ALA A 97 7.18 -4.79 -31.40
C ALA A 97 8.19 -4.00 -30.54
N THR A 98 7.72 -3.01 -29.82
CA THR A 98 8.53 -2.24 -28.87
C THR A 98 8.59 -2.85 -27.47
N GLY A 99 7.68 -3.79 -27.17
CA GLY A 99 7.57 -4.39 -25.83
C GLY A 99 6.97 -3.46 -24.80
N ILE A 100 6.12 -2.51 -25.21
CA ILE A 100 5.49 -1.53 -24.31
C ILE A 100 4.02 -1.85 -24.09
N ILE A 101 3.62 -1.87 -22.81
CA ILE A 101 2.21 -1.83 -22.40
C ILE A 101 2.04 -0.62 -21.50
N ALA A 102 1.09 0.26 -21.81
CA ALA A 102 0.70 1.36 -20.95
C ALA A 102 -0.79 1.28 -20.60
N ALA A 103 -1.10 1.54 -19.33
CA ALA A 103 -2.46 1.59 -18.83
C ALA A 103 -2.72 2.89 -18.06
N SER A 104 -3.85 3.53 -18.33
CA SER A 104 -4.38 4.64 -17.54
C SER A 104 -5.33 4.07 -16.51
N MET A 105 -5.04 4.34 -15.25
CA MET A 105 -5.75 3.75 -14.12
C MET A 105 -6.56 4.81 -13.38
N GLU A 106 -7.75 4.42 -13.01
CA GLU A 106 -8.65 5.18 -12.16
C GLU A 106 -9.36 4.23 -11.21
N GLU A 107 -9.21 4.46 -9.90
CA GLU A 107 -9.79 3.58 -8.87
C GLU A 107 -10.16 4.34 -7.62
N TYR A 108 -11.00 3.75 -6.78
CA TYR A 108 -11.23 4.23 -5.43
C TYR A 108 -10.24 3.62 -4.44
N LEU A 109 -9.52 4.48 -3.71
CA LEU A 109 -8.79 4.09 -2.51
C LEU A 109 -9.66 4.39 -1.28
N TYR A 110 -9.96 3.36 -0.50
CA TYR A 110 -10.77 3.48 0.71
C TYR A 110 -9.87 3.53 1.94
N PHE A 111 -9.92 4.64 2.68
CA PHE A 111 -9.27 4.78 3.98
C PHE A 111 -10.15 4.21 5.09
N LYS A 112 -11.47 4.31 4.91
CA LYS A 112 -12.45 3.78 5.85
C LYS A 112 -13.69 3.29 5.09
N ARG A 113 -14.08 2.05 5.36
CA ARG A 113 -15.27 1.45 4.77
C ARG A 113 -16.09 0.82 5.91
N LYS A 114 -17.04 1.58 6.44
CA LYS A 114 -18.01 1.14 7.46
C LYS A 114 -19.41 1.42 6.95
N ALA A 115 -20.43 0.74 7.51
CA ALA A 115 -21.83 0.85 7.08
C ALA A 115 -22.34 2.31 7.01
N TRP A 116 -21.84 3.18 7.89
CA TRP A 116 -22.29 4.58 8.02
C TRP A 116 -21.22 5.62 7.67
N THR A 117 -20.02 5.22 7.31
CA THR A 117 -18.92 6.15 7.00
C THR A 117 -18.06 5.56 5.93
N MET A 118 -17.99 6.24 4.80
CA MET A 118 -17.12 5.90 3.68
C MET A 118 -16.14 7.06 3.50
N ASP A 119 -14.86 6.77 3.67
CA ASP A 119 -13.77 7.72 3.41
C ASP A 119 -12.92 7.16 2.29
N ARG A 120 -12.91 7.85 1.17
CA ARG A 120 -12.25 7.41 -0.06
C ARG A 120 -11.74 8.57 -0.87
N VAL A 121 -10.77 8.29 -1.70
CA VAL A 121 -10.31 9.21 -2.76
C VAL A 121 -10.42 8.51 -4.10
N ARG A 122 -10.61 9.29 -5.14
CA ARG A 122 -10.45 8.85 -6.51
C ARG A 122 -8.97 8.98 -6.86
N PHE A 123 -8.34 7.86 -7.19
CA PHE A 123 -6.91 7.73 -7.40
C PHE A 123 -6.61 7.47 -8.86
N TYR A 124 -5.69 8.25 -9.43
CA TYR A 124 -5.31 8.21 -10.83
C TYR A 124 -3.82 7.96 -10.93
N TYR A 125 -3.42 7.11 -11.86
CA TYR A 125 -2.02 6.88 -12.19
C TYR A 125 -1.86 6.25 -13.56
N GLN A 126 -0.64 6.24 -14.08
CA GLN A 126 -0.26 5.47 -15.26
C GLN A 126 0.66 4.33 -14.85
N LEU A 127 0.40 3.14 -15.37
CA LEU A 127 1.28 1.99 -15.32
C LEU A 127 1.91 1.79 -16.69
N ILE A 128 3.23 1.63 -16.71
CA ILE A 128 3.99 1.37 -17.95
C ILE A 128 4.86 0.15 -17.70
N PHE A 129 4.72 -0.84 -18.57
CA PHE A 129 5.59 -1.99 -18.63
C PHE A 129 6.53 -1.82 -19.83
N ARG A 130 7.83 -2.02 -19.61
CA ARG A 130 8.85 -2.13 -20.64
C ARG A 130 9.42 -3.52 -20.60
N ILE A 131 9.27 -4.25 -21.69
CA ILE A 131 9.44 -5.71 -21.74
C ILE A 131 10.56 -6.04 -22.72
N ASP A 132 11.54 -6.80 -22.23
CA ASP A 132 12.64 -7.37 -22.99
C ASP A 132 12.68 -8.91 -22.81
N ASP A 133 13.62 -9.57 -23.49
CA ASP A 133 13.87 -10.98 -23.27
C ASP A 133 14.37 -11.21 -21.83
N GLY A 134 13.69 -12.08 -21.11
CA GLY A 134 14.06 -12.49 -19.76
C GLY A 134 13.86 -11.46 -18.64
N LYS A 135 13.27 -10.29 -18.92
CA LYS A 135 13.06 -9.23 -17.92
C LYS A 135 11.97 -8.25 -18.33
N PHE A 136 11.47 -7.53 -17.36
CA PHE A 136 10.60 -6.38 -17.60
C PHE A 136 10.74 -5.36 -16.46
N ASN A 137 10.46 -4.11 -16.80
CA ASN A 137 10.37 -2.99 -15.87
C ASN A 137 8.92 -2.57 -15.72
N VAL A 138 8.52 -2.18 -14.52
CA VAL A 138 7.20 -1.59 -14.23
C VAL A 138 7.40 -0.22 -13.64
N GLU A 139 6.81 0.79 -14.28
CA GLU A 139 6.81 2.16 -13.82
C GLU A 139 5.38 2.60 -13.50
N MET A 140 5.17 3.21 -12.32
CA MET A 140 3.95 3.89 -11.92
C MET A 140 4.24 5.39 -11.79
N ARG A 141 3.53 6.20 -12.56
CA ARG A 141 3.76 7.66 -12.64
C ARG A 141 2.47 8.45 -12.83
N ASN A 142 2.58 9.77 -12.89
CA ASN A 142 1.44 10.70 -13.04
C ASN A 142 0.38 10.48 -11.95
N ILE A 143 0.85 10.26 -10.74
CA ILE A 143 0.03 9.96 -9.58
C ILE A 143 -0.71 11.23 -9.15
N ARG A 144 -2.02 11.13 -9.01
CA ARG A 144 -2.89 12.21 -8.50
C ARG A 144 -4.10 11.60 -7.80
N TYR A 145 -4.72 12.37 -6.92
CA TYR A 145 -5.93 11.96 -6.22
C TYR A 145 -6.90 13.13 -6.05
N ILE A 146 -8.19 12.80 -5.98
CA ILE A 146 -9.27 13.76 -5.79
C ILE A 146 -10.14 13.25 -4.65
N TYR A 147 -10.39 14.12 -3.66
CA TYR A 147 -11.37 13.87 -2.61
C TYR A 147 -12.76 14.18 -3.15
N ASP A 148 -13.63 13.15 -3.26
CA ASP A 148 -14.99 13.29 -3.80
C ASP A 148 -15.92 14.12 -2.90
N ASP A 149 -15.67 14.16 -1.58
CA ASP A 149 -16.53 14.78 -0.58
C ASP A 149 -16.23 16.28 -0.32
N MET A 150 -15.32 16.88 -1.07
CA MET A 150 -15.00 18.30 -0.95
C MET A 150 -15.89 19.14 -1.87
N PRO A 151 -16.51 20.24 -1.38
CA PRO A 151 -17.38 21.11 -2.19
C PRO A 151 -16.74 21.68 -3.45
N ASN A 152 -15.42 21.72 -3.51
CA ASN A 152 -14.61 22.27 -4.59
C ASN A 152 -13.65 21.27 -5.24
N GLN A 153 -13.96 19.98 -5.28
CA GLN A 153 -13.19 18.91 -5.94
C GLN A 153 -11.70 19.26 -6.19
N GLN A 154 -10.90 19.37 -5.13
CA GLN A 154 -9.49 19.70 -5.28
C GLN A 154 -8.71 18.50 -5.79
N THR A 155 -8.02 18.67 -6.91
CA THR A 155 -7.11 17.68 -7.45
C THR A 155 -5.73 17.88 -6.82
N TYR A 156 -5.22 16.84 -6.19
CA TYR A 156 -3.88 16.81 -5.62
C TYR A 156 -2.97 15.97 -6.50
N ARG A 157 -1.78 16.48 -6.77
CA ARG A 157 -0.72 15.74 -7.45
C ARG A 157 0.29 15.27 -6.42
N ALA A 158 0.80 14.06 -6.57
CA ALA A 158 1.85 13.56 -5.71
C ALA A 158 3.18 14.20 -6.12
N GLU A 159 3.69 15.09 -5.28
CA GLU A 159 4.95 15.83 -5.40
C GLU A 159 5.92 15.43 -4.30
#